data_20c27e59cca7af67fa3f07239c4e0a8b
#
_entry.id   20c27e59cca7af67fa3f07239c4e0a8b
#
_cell.length_a   1.000
_cell.length_b   1.000
_cell.length_c   1.000
_cell.angle_alpha   90.00
_cell.angle_beta   90.00
_cell.angle_gamma   90.00
#
_symmetry.space_group_name_H-M   'P 1'
#
loop_
_entity.id
_entity.type
_entity.pdbx_description
1 polymer ?
#
loop_
_entity_poly.entity_id
_entity_poly.type
_entity_poly.pdbx_seq_one_letter_code
_entity_poly.pdbx_strand_id
1 'polypeptide(L)'
;MISRRHFHLASASFVDSQFARVLTKLDEMRLAENTIVVLTSDHGYQLGEHGLWAKQTLFEGANHVPLIIAAPGMKPGGRNGLAEQVDIYPTLCDLAGLPQPAHLQGRSLKPMLDIPSAMGRPFAISTMIAPHTKQTGRSLRTDAFRYIAWEGGEELLYDMRTDAEELDNLAAHPAQAERITRMRERLAAHLQAVRTVDN
;
A
#
# COMPACT_ATOMS: atom_id res chain seq x y z
N MET A 1 10.70 -5.69 -32.54
CA MET A 1 9.78 -6.40 -31.63
C MET A 1 9.67 -5.58 -30.34
N ILE A 2 8.47 -5.16 -29.95
CA ILE A 2 8.26 -4.37 -28.71
C ILE A 2 8.37 -5.34 -27.53
N SER A 3 9.24 -5.05 -26.56
CA SER A 3 9.34 -5.87 -25.35
C SER A 3 8.09 -5.70 -24.46
N ARG A 4 7.78 -6.68 -23.60
CA ARG A 4 6.67 -6.60 -22.63
C ARG A 4 6.77 -5.34 -21.76
N ARG A 5 7.99 -4.98 -21.33
CA ARG A 5 8.23 -3.76 -20.54
C ARG A 5 7.85 -2.48 -21.30
N HIS A 6 8.18 -2.38 -22.58
CA HIS A 6 7.76 -1.24 -23.42
C HIS A 6 6.23 -1.18 -23.59
N PHE A 7 5.56 -2.33 -23.68
CA PHE A 7 4.10 -2.37 -23.75
C PHE A 7 3.48 -1.80 -22.46
N HIS A 8 3.97 -2.20 -21.27
CA HIS A 8 3.48 -1.66 -20.00
C HIS A 8 3.73 -0.16 -19.85
N LEU A 9 4.91 0.34 -20.26
CA LEU A 9 5.20 1.77 -20.27
C LEU A 9 4.25 2.55 -21.19
N ALA A 10 3.98 2.03 -22.39
CA ALA A 10 3.04 2.65 -23.32
C ALA A 10 1.62 2.66 -22.77
N SER A 11 1.20 1.58 -22.09
CA SER A 11 -0.11 1.49 -21.42
C SER A 11 -0.21 2.51 -20.29
N ALA A 12 0.82 2.66 -19.47
CA ALA A 12 0.85 3.67 -18.41
C ALA A 12 0.74 5.10 -18.98
N SER A 13 1.49 5.42 -20.04
CA SER A 13 1.41 6.73 -20.71
C SER A 13 0.02 6.99 -21.32
N PHE A 14 -0.63 5.95 -21.86
CA PHE A 14 -1.99 6.08 -22.37
C PHE A 14 -2.96 6.40 -21.23
N VAL A 15 -2.89 5.67 -20.10
CA VAL A 15 -3.74 5.90 -18.92
C VAL A 15 -3.51 7.30 -18.35
N ASP A 16 -2.26 7.74 -18.24
CA ASP A 16 -1.90 9.10 -17.81
C ASP A 16 -2.58 10.18 -18.67
N SER A 17 -2.59 9.99 -19.99
CA SER A 17 -3.29 10.90 -20.91
C SER A 17 -4.82 10.95 -20.69
N GLN A 18 -5.44 9.84 -20.21
CA GLN A 18 -6.86 9.83 -19.87
C GLN A 18 -7.13 10.56 -18.55
N PHE A 19 -6.25 10.40 -17.55
CA PHE A 19 -6.33 11.21 -16.32
C PHE A 19 -6.20 12.70 -16.62
N ALA A 20 -5.25 13.09 -17.47
CA ALA A 20 -5.09 14.48 -17.87
C ALA A 20 -6.39 15.07 -18.47
N ARG A 21 -7.10 14.29 -19.30
CA ARG A 21 -8.40 14.74 -19.88
C ARG A 21 -9.46 14.97 -18.80
N VAL A 22 -9.54 14.10 -17.80
CA VAL A 22 -10.49 14.25 -16.68
C VAL A 22 -10.16 15.48 -15.85
N LEU A 23 -8.87 15.66 -15.49
CA LEU A 23 -8.42 16.80 -14.69
C LEU A 23 -8.59 18.13 -15.43
N THR A 24 -8.26 18.17 -16.74
CA THR A 24 -8.50 19.36 -17.57
C THR A 24 -10.00 19.70 -17.57
N LYS A 25 -10.87 18.68 -17.67
CA LYS A 25 -12.33 18.95 -17.65
C LYS A 25 -12.82 19.49 -16.32
N LEU A 26 -12.26 19.00 -15.22
CA LEU A 26 -12.53 19.51 -13.87
C LEU A 26 -12.17 21.01 -13.75
N ASP A 27 -11.00 21.38 -14.28
CA ASP A 27 -10.53 22.77 -14.30
C ASP A 27 -11.39 23.67 -15.20
N GLU A 28 -11.71 23.24 -16.43
CA GLU A 28 -12.60 23.96 -17.36
C GLU A 28 -13.96 24.26 -16.73
N MET A 29 -14.48 23.31 -15.95
CA MET A 29 -15.76 23.46 -15.27
C MET A 29 -15.66 24.26 -13.97
N ARG A 30 -14.47 24.70 -13.55
CA ARG A 30 -14.19 25.41 -12.30
C ARG A 30 -14.63 24.62 -11.06
N LEU A 31 -14.54 23.30 -11.10
CA LEU A 31 -14.91 22.42 -10.00
C LEU A 31 -13.70 22.03 -9.13
N ALA A 32 -12.47 22.26 -9.61
CA ALA A 32 -11.25 21.88 -8.88
C ALA A 32 -11.16 22.53 -7.49
N GLU A 33 -11.66 23.74 -7.33
CA GLU A 33 -11.69 24.47 -6.05
C GLU A 33 -12.61 23.85 -4.98
N ASN A 34 -13.49 22.92 -5.38
CA ASN A 34 -14.43 22.25 -4.49
C ASN A 34 -14.45 20.72 -4.67
N THR A 35 -13.35 20.16 -5.13
CA THR A 35 -13.24 18.72 -5.39
C THR A 35 -11.98 18.14 -4.75
N ILE A 36 -12.14 17.04 -4.00
CA ILE A 36 -11.00 16.23 -3.54
C ILE A 36 -10.73 15.21 -4.64
N VAL A 37 -9.49 15.14 -5.11
CA VAL A 37 -9.05 14.17 -6.11
C VAL A 37 -8.15 13.15 -5.45
N VAL A 38 -8.45 11.87 -5.63
CA VAL A 38 -7.61 10.76 -5.18
C VAL A 38 -7.24 9.90 -6.38
N LEU A 39 -5.95 9.69 -6.59
CA LEU A 39 -5.42 8.74 -7.56
C LEU A 39 -4.69 7.64 -6.79
N THR A 40 -5.11 6.41 -7.00
CA THR A 40 -4.50 5.21 -6.44
C THR A 40 -4.70 4.02 -7.39
N SER A 41 -4.14 2.88 -7.04
CA SER A 41 -4.38 1.60 -7.71
C SER A 41 -4.82 0.57 -6.67
N ASP A 42 -5.62 -0.42 -7.07
CA ASP A 42 -6.04 -1.54 -6.22
C ASP A 42 -4.87 -2.47 -5.89
N HIS A 43 -3.91 -2.63 -6.80
CA HIS A 43 -2.67 -3.38 -6.66
C HIS A 43 -1.62 -2.91 -7.66
N GLY A 44 -0.37 -3.30 -7.45
CA GLY A 44 0.70 -3.20 -8.42
C GLY A 44 0.81 -4.46 -9.32
N TYR A 45 1.96 -4.66 -9.96
CA TYR A 45 2.19 -5.79 -10.87
C TYR A 45 3.66 -6.12 -10.96
N GLN A 46 4.01 -7.40 -10.86
CA GLN A 46 5.38 -7.90 -11.11
C GLN A 46 5.62 -7.97 -12.62
N LEU A 47 6.70 -7.38 -13.09
CA LEU A 47 7.08 -7.33 -14.51
C LEU A 47 8.29 -8.20 -14.84
N GLY A 48 8.48 -9.27 -14.09
CA GLY A 48 9.60 -10.21 -14.19
C GLY A 48 10.34 -10.39 -12.87
N GLU A 49 10.13 -9.50 -11.89
CA GLU A 49 10.68 -9.62 -10.55
C GLU A 49 10.23 -10.94 -9.94
N HIS A 50 11.10 -11.61 -9.19
CA HIS A 50 10.88 -12.96 -8.63
C HIS A 50 10.50 -14.02 -9.67
N GLY A 51 10.80 -13.80 -10.97
CA GLY A 51 10.34 -14.63 -12.06
C GLY A 51 8.83 -14.57 -12.33
N LEU A 52 8.14 -13.59 -11.76
CA LEU A 52 6.67 -13.47 -11.81
C LEU A 52 6.23 -12.40 -12.82
N TRP A 53 5.16 -12.71 -13.54
CA TRP A 53 4.37 -11.78 -14.36
C TRP A 53 2.95 -11.80 -13.83
N ALA A 54 2.77 -11.27 -12.62
CA ALA A 54 1.53 -11.42 -11.87
C ALA A 54 1.32 -10.27 -10.89
N LYS A 55 0.08 -10.15 -10.42
CA LYS A 55 -0.34 -9.21 -9.37
C LYS A 55 -0.60 -9.90 -8.04
N GLN A 56 -0.85 -11.19 -8.06
CA GLN A 56 -1.21 -11.99 -6.89
C GLN A 56 0.05 -12.41 -6.12
N THR A 57 0.69 -11.44 -5.51
CA THR A 57 1.88 -11.63 -4.66
C THR A 57 1.83 -10.70 -3.46
N LEU A 58 2.65 -10.98 -2.44
CA LEU A 58 2.79 -10.16 -1.23
C LEU A 58 4.07 -9.30 -1.25
N PHE A 59 4.79 -9.29 -2.36
CA PHE A 59 6.00 -8.50 -2.55
C PHE A 59 5.69 -7.02 -2.81
N GLU A 60 6.70 -6.17 -2.66
CA GLU A 60 6.60 -4.70 -2.81
C GLU A 60 5.97 -4.31 -4.16
N GLY A 61 6.42 -4.90 -5.27
CA GLY A 61 5.91 -4.56 -6.61
C GLY A 61 4.40 -4.72 -6.81
N ALA A 62 3.75 -5.59 -6.02
CA ALA A 62 2.29 -5.76 -6.05
C ALA A 62 1.55 -4.95 -4.97
N ASN A 63 2.24 -4.54 -3.89
CA ASN A 63 1.60 -3.91 -2.73
C ASN A 63 1.91 -2.42 -2.60
N HIS A 64 3.03 -1.95 -3.14
CA HIS A 64 3.39 -0.54 -3.13
C HIS A 64 2.78 0.15 -4.35
N VAL A 65 1.60 0.71 -4.16
CA VAL A 65 0.84 1.41 -5.20
C VAL A 65 0.94 2.94 -5.02
N PRO A 66 0.75 3.73 -6.09
CA PRO A 66 0.67 5.17 -5.97
C PRO A 66 -0.53 5.57 -5.10
N LEU A 67 -0.34 6.58 -4.27
CA LEU A 67 -1.41 7.27 -3.55
C LEU A 67 -1.17 8.77 -3.63
N ILE A 68 -1.98 9.46 -4.42
CA ILE A 68 -1.95 10.91 -4.59
C ILE A 68 -3.28 11.47 -4.11
N ILE A 69 -3.23 12.42 -3.19
CA ILE A 69 -4.42 13.10 -2.67
C ILE A 69 -4.23 14.60 -2.89
N ALA A 70 -5.17 15.22 -3.57
CA ALA A 70 -5.24 16.65 -3.76
C ALA A 70 -6.60 17.17 -3.25
N ALA A 71 -6.56 18.17 -2.38
CA ALA A 71 -7.77 18.81 -1.85
C ALA A 71 -7.62 20.34 -1.92
N PRO A 72 -8.73 21.08 -1.97
CA PRO A 72 -8.71 22.54 -1.98
C PRO A 72 -7.88 23.12 -0.83
N GLY A 73 -6.98 24.04 -1.13
CA GLY A 73 -6.11 24.67 -0.14
C GLY A 73 -4.92 23.83 0.33
N MET A 74 -4.78 22.59 -0.12
CA MET A 74 -3.67 21.72 0.24
C MET A 74 -2.38 22.15 -0.46
N LYS A 75 -1.27 22.19 0.28
CA LYS A 75 0.06 22.44 -0.29
C LYS A 75 0.61 21.17 -0.92
N PRO A 76 1.18 21.26 -2.16
CA PRO A 76 1.84 20.12 -2.77
C PRO A 76 3.08 19.68 -1.99
N GLY A 77 3.39 18.38 -2.04
CA GLY A 77 4.59 17.82 -1.42
C GLY A 77 4.48 16.33 -1.19
N GLY A 78 5.63 15.65 -1.21
CA GLY A 78 5.73 14.24 -0.85
C GLY A 78 5.57 14.04 0.66
N ARG A 79 5.08 12.86 1.02
CA ARG A 79 4.97 12.39 2.40
C ARG A 79 5.64 11.04 2.51
N ASN A 80 6.47 10.88 3.53
CA ASN A 80 7.16 9.63 3.80
C ASN A 80 6.45 8.95 4.96
N GLY A 81 5.95 7.75 4.74
CA GLY A 81 5.29 6.97 5.78
C GLY A 81 4.35 5.93 5.18
N LEU A 82 4.12 4.88 5.94
CA LEU A 82 3.24 3.82 5.52
C LEU A 82 1.78 4.25 5.62
N ALA A 83 1.01 3.88 4.61
CA ALA A 83 -0.43 4.05 4.53
C ALA A 83 -1.06 2.76 3.99
N GLU A 84 -2.34 2.56 4.23
CA GLU A 84 -3.11 1.45 3.71
C GLU A 84 -4.32 1.97 2.93
N GLN A 85 -4.85 1.20 2.00
CA GLN A 85 -6.05 1.61 1.23
C GLN A 85 -7.28 1.85 2.12
N VAL A 86 -7.38 1.15 3.25
CA VAL A 86 -8.44 1.37 4.24
C VAL A 86 -8.38 2.77 4.88
N ASP A 87 -7.26 3.47 4.77
CA ASP A 87 -7.08 4.83 5.27
C ASP A 87 -7.71 5.90 4.37
N ILE A 88 -8.02 5.56 3.12
CA ILE A 88 -8.56 6.51 2.14
C ILE A 88 -9.94 7.02 2.60
N TYR A 89 -10.84 6.13 3.02
CA TYR A 89 -12.19 6.54 3.41
C TYR A 89 -12.19 7.49 4.62
N PRO A 90 -11.56 7.18 5.76
CA PRO A 90 -11.51 8.13 6.88
C PRO A 90 -10.78 9.43 6.52
N THR A 91 -9.80 9.38 5.61
CA THR A 91 -9.13 10.59 5.10
C THR A 91 -10.10 11.48 4.31
N LEU A 92 -10.92 10.90 3.45
CA LEU A 92 -11.93 11.64 2.70
C LEU A 92 -12.98 12.27 3.63
N CYS A 93 -13.43 11.55 4.67
CA CYS A 93 -14.31 12.12 5.67
C CYS A 93 -13.69 13.36 6.34
N ASP A 94 -12.44 13.26 6.80
CA ASP A 94 -11.73 14.37 7.44
C ASP A 94 -11.54 15.58 6.50
N LEU A 95 -11.15 15.32 5.25
CA LEU A 95 -10.94 16.38 4.26
C LEU A 95 -12.24 17.08 3.86
N ALA A 96 -13.35 16.34 3.86
CA ALA A 96 -14.69 16.87 3.54
C ALA A 96 -15.43 17.42 4.77
N GLY A 97 -14.86 17.36 5.97
CA GLY A 97 -15.52 17.79 7.21
C GLY A 97 -16.72 16.92 7.61
N LEU A 98 -16.71 15.63 7.21
CA LEU A 98 -17.78 14.68 7.50
C LEU A 98 -17.43 13.82 8.72
N PRO A 99 -18.42 13.36 9.49
CA PRO A 99 -18.16 12.43 10.59
C PRO A 99 -17.65 11.08 10.05
N GLN A 100 -16.68 10.52 10.75
CA GLN A 100 -16.16 9.19 10.40
C GLN A 100 -17.08 8.11 10.99
N PRO A 101 -17.54 7.13 10.17
CA PRO A 101 -18.27 5.98 10.69
C PRO A 101 -17.46 5.17 11.70
N ALA A 102 -18.07 4.72 12.79
CA ALA A 102 -17.39 4.05 13.90
C ALA A 102 -16.79 2.68 13.53
N HIS A 103 -17.28 2.04 12.47
CA HIS A 103 -16.82 0.72 12.02
C HIS A 103 -15.56 0.76 11.15
N LEU A 104 -15.04 1.95 10.83
CA LEU A 104 -13.85 2.06 9.99
C LEU A 104 -12.59 1.56 10.74
N GLN A 105 -11.84 0.66 10.11
CA GLN A 105 -10.57 0.15 10.62
C GLN A 105 -9.38 1.00 10.17
N GLY A 106 -9.56 1.80 9.12
CA GLY A 106 -8.58 2.76 8.64
C GLY A 106 -8.45 3.97 9.56
N ARG A 107 -7.40 4.74 9.36
CA ARG A 107 -7.19 6.03 10.04
C ARG A 107 -6.94 7.13 9.03
N SER A 108 -7.38 8.33 9.34
CA SER A 108 -7.15 9.47 8.47
C SER A 108 -5.66 9.76 8.26
N LEU A 109 -5.29 9.99 7.00
CA LEU A 109 -3.96 10.45 6.60
C LEU A 109 -3.84 11.98 6.68
N LYS A 110 -4.91 12.70 7.02
CA LYS A 110 -4.90 14.17 7.09
C LYS A 110 -3.74 14.73 7.93
N PRO A 111 -3.38 14.17 9.11
CA PRO A 111 -2.21 14.64 9.85
C PRO A 111 -0.91 14.57 9.05
N MET A 112 -0.70 13.51 8.24
CA MET A 112 0.46 13.40 7.35
C MET A 112 0.40 14.38 6.19
N LEU A 113 -0.80 14.68 5.69
CA LEU A 113 -0.98 15.63 4.59
C LEU A 113 -0.70 17.06 5.05
N ASP A 114 -1.15 17.43 6.24
CA ASP A 114 -0.99 18.77 6.81
C ASP A 114 0.44 19.02 7.33
N ILE A 115 1.07 18.02 7.93
CA ILE A 115 2.37 18.14 8.61
C ILE A 115 3.39 17.21 7.93
N PRO A 116 4.35 17.76 7.15
CA PRO A 116 5.33 16.94 6.42
C PRO A 116 6.15 15.97 7.27
N SER A 117 6.38 16.29 8.54
CA SER A 117 7.11 15.45 9.49
C SER A 117 6.23 14.47 10.28
N ALA A 118 4.92 14.48 10.06
CA ALA A 118 4.03 13.52 10.73
C ALA A 118 4.32 12.10 10.27
N MET A 119 4.41 11.20 11.23
CA MET A 119 4.68 9.79 10.97
C MET A 119 3.44 9.09 10.39
N GLY A 120 3.69 8.21 9.44
CA GLY A 120 2.70 7.26 8.94
C GLY A 120 2.36 6.15 9.94
N ARG A 121 1.79 5.07 9.43
CA ARG A 121 1.57 3.85 10.22
C ARG A 121 2.89 3.24 10.64
N PRO A 122 2.99 2.61 11.83
CA PRO A 122 4.19 1.87 12.23
C PRO A 122 4.39 0.60 11.38
N PHE A 123 3.35 0.12 10.73
CA PHE A 123 3.35 -0.98 9.76
C PHE A 123 2.10 -0.93 8.89
N ALA A 124 2.17 -1.58 7.73
CA ALA A 124 1.04 -1.84 6.84
C ALA A 124 0.88 -3.35 6.63
N ILE A 125 -0.37 -3.80 6.48
CA ILE A 125 -0.72 -5.21 6.28
C ILE A 125 -1.35 -5.39 4.91
N SER A 126 -0.93 -6.45 4.22
CA SER A 126 -1.61 -6.95 3.04
C SER A 126 -1.95 -8.42 3.23
N THR A 127 -3.11 -8.83 2.76
CA THR A 127 -3.57 -10.23 2.84
C THR A 127 -3.97 -10.71 1.46
N MET A 128 -3.59 -11.92 1.12
CA MET A 128 -4.04 -12.57 -0.10
C MET A 128 -4.32 -14.06 0.12
N ILE A 129 -5.18 -14.62 -0.72
CA ILE A 129 -5.38 -16.06 -0.83
C ILE A 129 -4.66 -16.54 -2.09
N ALA A 130 -3.72 -17.48 -1.91
CA ALA A 130 -2.96 -18.04 -3.03
C ALA A 130 -3.90 -18.77 -4.01
N PRO A 131 -3.87 -18.48 -5.31
CA PRO A 131 -4.85 -19.00 -6.27
C PRO A 131 -4.88 -20.53 -6.33
N HIS A 132 -3.71 -21.18 -6.23
CA HIS A 132 -3.57 -22.62 -6.41
C HIS A 132 -3.70 -23.40 -5.10
N THR A 133 -3.03 -22.98 -4.03
CA THR A 133 -3.01 -23.69 -2.74
C THR A 133 -4.18 -23.32 -1.83
N LYS A 134 -4.87 -22.21 -2.11
CA LYS A 134 -5.93 -21.62 -1.27
C LYS A 134 -5.44 -21.21 0.13
N GLN A 135 -4.14 -21.24 0.37
CA GLN A 135 -3.56 -20.76 1.63
C GLN A 135 -3.66 -19.25 1.73
N THR A 136 -3.93 -18.75 2.92
CA THR A 136 -3.86 -17.33 3.20
C THR A 136 -2.41 -16.94 3.50
N GLY A 137 -1.92 -15.94 2.77
CA GLY A 137 -0.65 -15.27 3.04
C GLY A 137 -0.90 -13.86 3.58
N ARG A 138 0.00 -13.41 4.45
CA ARG A 138 -0.05 -12.05 5.01
C ARG A 138 1.33 -11.43 4.98
N SER A 139 1.38 -10.18 4.54
CA SER A 139 2.58 -9.35 4.57
C SER A 139 2.44 -8.27 5.64
N LEU A 140 3.46 -8.11 6.48
CA LEU A 140 3.62 -6.99 7.39
C LEU A 140 4.81 -6.16 6.94
N ARG A 141 4.57 -4.92 6.51
CA ARG A 141 5.57 -3.95 6.05
C ARG A 141 5.80 -2.91 7.12
N THR A 142 7.02 -2.80 7.62
CA THR A 142 7.50 -1.66 8.43
C THR A 142 8.40 -0.78 7.57
N ASP A 143 8.84 0.37 8.03
CA ASP A 143 9.79 1.21 7.27
C ASP A 143 11.07 0.46 6.87
N ALA A 144 11.53 -0.47 7.71
CA ALA A 144 12.79 -1.16 7.51
C ALA A 144 12.65 -2.58 6.97
N PHE A 145 11.56 -3.27 7.24
CA PHE A 145 11.43 -4.70 6.94
C PHE A 145 10.08 -5.05 6.34
N ARG A 146 10.09 -6.06 5.47
CA ARG A 146 8.90 -6.82 5.08
C ARG A 146 9.00 -8.22 5.64
N TYR A 147 7.94 -8.64 6.31
CA TYR A 147 7.74 -10.00 6.78
C TYR A 147 6.50 -10.59 6.09
N ILE A 148 6.63 -11.77 5.52
CA ILE A 148 5.53 -12.49 4.87
C ILE A 148 5.37 -13.83 5.58
N ALA A 149 4.13 -14.18 5.94
CA ALA A 149 3.80 -15.46 6.54
C ALA A 149 2.63 -16.12 5.80
N TRP A 150 2.76 -17.41 5.53
CA TRP A 150 1.74 -18.25 4.93
C TRP A 150 1.16 -19.22 5.95
N GLU A 151 -0.12 -19.57 5.82
CA GLU A 151 -0.79 -20.56 6.68
C GLU A 151 -0.11 -21.93 6.67
N GLY A 152 0.61 -22.26 5.59
CA GLY A 152 1.46 -23.45 5.48
C GLY A 152 2.73 -23.44 6.32
N GLY A 153 3.02 -22.34 7.02
CA GLY A 153 4.20 -22.20 7.88
C GLY A 153 5.43 -21.63 7.17
N GLU A 154 5.34 -21.30 5.89
CA GLU A 154 6.42 -20.61 5.18
C GLU A 154 6.50 -19.15 5.64
N GLU A 155 7.73 -18.69 5.92
CA GLU A 155 8.02 -17.32 6.33
C GLU A 155 9.14 -16.73 5.47
N LEU A 156 8.98 -15.45 5.10
CA LEU A 156 9.97 -14.67 4.38
C LEU A 156 10.23 -13.37 5.15
N LEU A 157 11.49 -12.91 5.12
CA LEU A 157 11.90 -11.64 5.75
C LEU A 157 12.89 -10.92 4.85
N TYR A 158 12.64 -9.65 4.58
CA TYR A 158 13.49 -8.79 3.75
C TYR A 158 13.84 -7.50 4.46
N ASP A 159 15.10 -7.05 4.35
CA ASP A 159 15.53 -5.72 4.82
C ASP A 159 15.36 -4.70 3.70
N MET A 160 14.26 -3.97 3.71
CA MET A 160 13.86 -3.02 2.66
C MET A 160 14.80 -1.81 2.51
N ARG A 161 15.74 -1.63 3.43
CA ARG A 161 16.74 -0.54 3.36
C ARG A 161 17.91 -0.89 2.45
N THR A 162 18.23 -2.18 2.34
CA THR A 162 19.36 -2.71 1.58
C THR A 162 18.95 -3.64 0.45
N ASP A 163 17.73 -4.18 0.50
CA ASP A 163 17.16 -5.13 -0.45
C ASP A 163 15.73 -4.72 -0.82
N ALA A 164 15.59 -3.60 -1.53
CA ALA A 164 14.30 -3.10 -1.97
C ALA A 164 13.60 -4.00 -3.00
N GLU A 165 14.36 -4.89 -3.65
CA GLU A 165 13.85 -5.86 -4.63
C GLU A 165 13.45 -7.20 -3.99
N GLU A 166 13.67 -7.37 -2.67
CA GLU A 166 13.27 -8.55 -1.89
C GLU A 166 13.87 -9.86 -2.41
N LEU A 167 15.16 -9.84 -2.74
CA LEU A 167 15.88 -10.98 -3.35
C LEU A 167 16.52 -11.89 -2.32
N ASP A 168 16.92 -11.36 -1.15
CA ASP A 168 17.63 -12.09 -0.10
C ASP A 168 16.71 -12.37 1.09
N ASN A 169 16.16 -13.59 1.12
CA ASN A 169 15.28 -14.01 2.21
C ASN A 169 16.07 -14.31 3.49
N LEU A 170 15.95 -13.45 4.47
CA LEU A 170 16.62 -13.51 5.76
C LEU A 170 15.91 -14.41 6.79
N ALA A 171 14.77 -15.04 6.46
CA ALA A 171 13.95 -15.77 7.43
C ALA A 171 14.68 -16.95 8.09
N ALA A 172 15.58 -17.63 7.37
CA ALA A 172 16.37 -18.73 7.92
C ALA A 172 17.66 -18.28 8.61
N HIS A 173 17.99 -16.98 8.59
CA HIS A 173 19.26 -16.49 9.15
C HIS A 173 19.19 -16.42 10.68
N PRO A 174 20.06 -17.09 11.44
CA PRO A 174 19.98 -17.15 12.90
C PRO A 174 19.96 -15.78 13.59
N ALA A 175 20.71 -14.80 13.07
CA ALA A 175 20.73 -13.44 13.59
C ALA A 175 19.38 -12.70 13.47
N GLN A 176 18.43 -13.21 12.70
CA GLN A 176 17.11 -12.60 12.52
C GLN A 176 15.99 -13.29 13.33
N ALA A 177 16.29 -14.35 14.06
CA ALA A 177 15.30 -15.15 14.80
C ALA A 177 14.42 -14.30 15.74
N GLU A 178 15.04 -13.41 16.52
CA GLU A 178 14.32 -12.51 17.41
C GLU A 178 13.43 -11.52 16.65
N ARG A 179 13.89 -11.02 15.49
CA ARG A 179 13.11 -10.12 14.63
C ARG A 179 11.89 -10.82 14.07
N ILE A 180 12.04 -12.03 13.56
CA ILE A 180 10.93 -12.84 13.05
C ILE A 180 9.90 -13.07 14.14
N THR A 181 10.33 -13.42 15.36
CA THR A 181 9.42 -13.58 16.50
C THR A 181 8.62 -12.31 16.75
N ARG A 182 9.26 -11.15 16.82
CA ARG A 182 8.58 -9.85 16.99
C ARG A 182 7.61 -9.53 15.85
N MET A 183 7.97 -9.83 14.59
CA MET A 183 7.08 -9.60 13.44
C MET A 183 5.85 -10.51 13.49
N ARG A 184 6.04 -11.78 13.84
CA ARG A 184 4.97 -12.76 14.00
C ARG A 184 3.99 -12.34 15.09
N GLU A 185 4.51 -11.94 16.26
CA GLU A 185 3.69 -11.45 17.38
C GLU A 185 2.91 -10.19 17.01
N ARG A 186 3.54 -9.24 16.31
CA ARG A 186 2.89 -8.02 15.84
C ARG A 186 1.77 -8.31 14.85
N LEU A 187 2.01 -9.22 13.89
CA LEU A 187 0.98 -9.66 12.94
C LEU A 187 -0.18 -10.34 13.67
N ALA A 188 0.10 -11.25 14.59
CA ALA A 188 -0.92 -11.96 15.36
C ALA A 188 -1.77 -11.00 16.21
N ALA A 189 -1.14 -10.05 16.90
CA ALA A 189 -1.82 -9.04 17.70
C ALA A 189 -2.75 -8.15 16.84
N HIS A 190 -2.28 -7.74 15.66
CA HIS A 190 -3.12 -6.97 14.72
C HIS A 190 -4.33 -7.77 14.27
N LEU A 191 -4.15 -9.02 13.85
CA LEU A 191 -5.25 -9.87 13.40
C LEU A 191 -6.28 -10.16 14.50
N GLN A 192 -5.85 -10.24 15.75
CA GLN A 192 -6.75 -10.38 16.88
C GLN A 192 -7.56 -9.10 17.13
N ALA A 193 -6.91 -7.93 17.06
CA ALA A 193 -7.56 -6.65 17.24
C ALA A 193 -8.64 -6.38 16.17
N VAL A 194 -8.39 -6.75 14.91
CA VAL A 194 -9.37 -6.58 13.82
C VAL A 194 -10.59 -7.47 14.03
N ARG A 195 -10.42 -8.73 14.45
CA ARG A 195 -11.55 -9.67 14.71
C ARG A 195 -12.49 -9.21 15.82
N THR A 196 -12.02 -8.45 16.78
CA THR A 196 -12.86 -7.95 17.89
C THR A 196 -13.76 -6.78 17.50
N VAL A 197 -13.52 -6.13 16.37
CA VAL A 197 -14.37 -5.03 15.87
C VAL A 197 -15.58 -5.57 15.10
N ASP A 198 -15.52 -6.80 14.60
CA ASP A 198 -16.59 -7.44 13.82
C ASP A 198 -17.64 -8.18 14.70
N ASN A 199 -17.50 -8.17 16.01
CA ASN A 199 -18.44 -8.73 17.00
C ASN A 199 -19.09 -7.63 17.84
#